data_1c40ecd040478e719cb0a3ec757b14fa
#
_entry.id   1c40ecd040478e719cb0a3ec757b14fa
#
_cell.length_a   1.000
_cell.length_b   1.000
_cell.length_c   1.000
_cell.angle_alpha   90.00
_cell.angle_beta   90.00
_cell.angle_gamma   90.00
#
_symmetry.space_group_name_H-M   'P 1'
#
loop_
_entity.id
_entity.type
_entity.pdbx_description
1 polymer ?
#
loop_
_entity_poly.entity_id
_entity_poly.type
_entity_poly.pdbx_seq_one_letter_code
_entity_poly.pdbx_strand_id
1 'polypeptide(L)'
;MVGNIDKWSGWDAFSRLDSVADGTLGVDKLQPYVHSHTFQMNFMGFLRLYRITGDKSLFRKVAGAWDDICNRQMYITGGVSVAEHYEHGYVKPVSGNVVETCATMSWMQLTQMLLELTGESKYADAMERLMMNHVFAAQDCESGTCRYHTAPNGTKPHDYFHGPDCCTASGHRIISLLPTFFYAENGKDFYINQYLPSRYDGKDFAFEISGNYPESESMVLTVLSSQNKNKILNLRIPSWCKAPEVSVNGESVSGIEAGKYLAITRKWEKGDKIGITFPMEGKWIRREHHSNCLLYTSPSPRD
;
A
#
# COMPACT_ATOMS: atom_id res chain seq x y z
N MET A 1 -10.54 24.91 13.56
CA MET A 1 -11.48 24.25 12.64
C MET A 1 -11.60 22.75 12.96
N VAL A 2 -11.83 22.41 14.22
CA VAL A 2 -11.98 21.03 14.72
C VAL A 2 -13.43 20.71 15.10
N GLY A 3 -14.31 21.71 15.10
CA GLY A 3 -15.63 21.64 15.71
C GLY A 3 -16.77 20.96 14.93
N ASN A 4 -16.53 20.35 13.75
CA ASN A 4 -17.59 19.68 13.00
C ASN A 4 -17.31 18.22 12.64
N ILE A 5 -16.27 17.64 13.21
CA ILE A 5 -15.92 16.23 13.06
C ILE A 5 -16.93 15.32 13.78
N ASP A 6 -17.61 15.87 14.79
CA ASP A 6 -18.48 15.15 15.73
C ASP A 6 -19.70 14.50 15.10
N LYS A 7 -20.19 15.02 13.96
CA LYS A 7 -21.41 14.52 13.35
C LYS A 7 -21.21 13.37 12.35
N TRP A 8 -19.97 13.19 11.85
CA TRP A 8 -19.71 12.25 10.77
C TRP A 8 -18.80 11.07 11.15
N SER A 9 -18.00 11.21 12.19
CA SER A 9 -17.04 10.16 12.60
C SER A 9 -17.06 9.87 14.09
N GLY A 10 -17.98 10.47 14.86
CA GLY A 10 -18.08 10.30 16.28
C GLY A 10 -16.83 10.81 17.02
N TRP A 11 -16.93 11.96 17.67
CA TRP A 11 -15.85 12.53 18.50
C TRP A 11 -15.29 11.51 19.50
N ASP A 12 -16.15 10.66 20.04
CA ASP A 12 -15.77 9.60 20.97
C ASP A 12 -14.77 8.61 20.34
N ALA A 13 -14.83 8.38 19.03
CA ALA A 13 -13.87 7.53 18.34
C ALA A 13 -12.43 8.07 18.45
N PHE A 14 -12.23 9.37 18.33
CA PHE A 14 -10.88 9.96 18.43
C PHE A 14 -10.35 10.03 19.87
N SER A 15 -11.22 10.18 20.86
CA SER A 15 -10.83 10.14 22.27
C SER A 15 -10.30 8.77 22.71
N ARG A 16 -10.70 7.71 22.01
CA ARG A 16 -10.32 6.31 22.30
C ARG A 16 -9.16 5.77 21.45
N LEU A 17 -8.54 6.62 20.63
CA LEU A 17 -7.41 6.19 19.77
C LEU A 17 -6.16 5.74 20.55
N ASP A 18 -5.98 6.21 21.77
CA ASP A 18 -4.92 5.71 22.64
C ASP A 18 -5.11 4.22 22.95
N SER A 19 -6.35 3.80 23.20
CA SER A 19 -6.70 2.38 23.42
C SER A 19 -6.55 1.54 22.15
N VAL A 20 -6.71 2.14 20.97
CA VAL A 20 -6.40 1.46 19.71
C VAL A 20 -4.88 1.33 19.54
N ALA A 21 -4.14 2.38 19.85
CA ALA A 21 -2.69 2.42 19.72
C ALA A 21 -1.96 1.47 20.67
N ASP A 22 -2.52 1.17 21.82
CA ASP A 22 -1.97 0.19 22.77
C ASP A 22 -2.53 -1.23 22.59
N GLY A 23 -3.41 -1.44 21.60
CA GLY A 23 -3.99 -2.73 21.25
C GLY A 23 -5.11 -3.24 22.16
N THR A 24 -5.58 -2.43 23.12
CA THR A 24 -6.67 -2.82 24.04
C THR A 24 -8.05 -2.69 23.39
N LEU A 25 -8.14 -1.94 22.28
CA LEU A 25 -9.37 -1.74 21.53
C LEU A 25 -9.10 -1.88 20.03
N GLY A 26 -10.07 -2.38 19.26
CA GLY A 26 -10.00 -2.35 17.82
C GLY A 26 -10.74 -1.16 17.20
N VAL A 27 -10.34 -0.76 16.00
CA VAL A 27 -11.02 0.31 15.25
C VAL A 27 -12.49 -0.03 15.00
N ASP A 28 -12.82 -1.32 14.86
CA ASP A 28 -14.19 -1.83 14.70
C ASP A 28 -15.06 -1.66 15.96
N LYS A 29 -14.46 -1.38 17.11
CA LYS A 29 -15.16 -1.14 18.40
C LYS A 29 -15.32 0.34 18.73
N LEU A 30 -14.83 1.22 17.87
CA LEU A 30 -15.06 2.66 18.00
C LEU A 30 -16.51 2.97 17.67
N GLN A 31 -17.19 3.73 18.52
CA GLN A 31 -18.60 4.10 18.37
C GLN A 31 -18.71 5.62 18.21
N PRO A 32 -19.70 6.12 17.47
CA PRO A 32 -20.54 5.40 16.51
C PRO A 32 -19.72 4.85 15.36
N TYR A 33 -20.30 3.97 14.51
CA TYR A 33 -19.59 3.33 13.40
C TYR A 33 -18.77 4.32 12.59
N VAL A 34 -17.48 4.02 12.49
CA VAL A 34 -16.53 4.91 11.83
C VAL A 34 -16.52 4.61 10.33
N HIS A 35 -16.90 5.60 9.53
CA HIS A 35 -16.77 5.53 8.08
C HIS A 35 -15.29 5.46 7.71
N SER A 36 -14.86 4.36 7.10
CA SER A 36 -13.45 4.02 6.90
C SER A 36 -12.68 5.08 6.12
N HIS A 37 -13.23 5.57 5.01
CA HIS A 37 -12.61 6.62 4.21
C HIS A 37 -12.40 7.92 5.01
N THR A 38 -13.45 8.41 5.65
CA THR A 38 -13.38 9.67 6.42
C THR A 38 -12.40 9.55 7.59
N PHE A 39 -12.38 8.40 8.25
CA PHE A 39 -11.48 8.14 9.37
C PHE A 39 -10.01 8.17 8.93
N GLN A 40 -9.69 7.53 7.82
CA GLN A 40 -8.35 7.55 7.23
C GLN A 40 -7.92 8.97 6.80
N MET A 41 -8.86 9.77 6.26
CA MET A 41 -8.60 11.16 5.92
C MET A 41 -8.23 12.00 7.15
N ASN A 42 -8.91 11.79 8.29
CA ASN A 42 -8.56 12.44 9.55
C ASN A 42 -7.16 12.02 10.06
N PHE A 43 -6.79 10.76 9.90
CA PHE A 43 -5.44 10.30 10.23
C PHE A 43 -4.35 10.97 9.40
N MET A 44 -4.61 11.22 8.12
CA MET A 44 -3.67 12.02 7.31
C MET A 44 -3.53 13.45 7.87
N GLY A 45 -4.62 14.03 8.39
CA GLY A 45 -4.58 15.30 9.13
C GLY A 45 -3.69 15.23 10.37
N PHE A 46 -3.78 14.15 11.16
CA PHE A 46 -2.94 13.94 12.35
C PHE A 46 -1.45 13.81 11.99
N LEU A 47 -1.12 13.09 10.92
CA LEU A 47 0.27 12.98 10.45
C LEU A 47 0.83 14.33 9.96
N ARG A 48 0.01 15.15 9.31
CA ARG A 48 0.41 16.52 8.94
C ARG A 48 0.65 17.40 10.17
N LEU A 49 -0.22 17.32 11.18
CA LEU A 49 -0.01 18.01 12.45
C LEU A 49 1.25 17.52 13.16
N TYR A 50 1.50 16.22 13.19
CA TYR A 50 2.74 15.64 13.70
C TYR A 50 3.99 16.23 13.01
N ARG A 51 3.98 16.35 11.68
CA ARG A 51 5.08 16.96 10.91
C ARG A 51 5.36 18.41 11.34
N ILE A 52 4.34 19.16 11.73
CA ILE A 52 4.45 20.58 12.11
C ILE A 52 4.83 20.74 13.59
N THR A 53 4.19 19.96 14.47
CA THR A 53 4.27 20.13 15.93
C THR A 53 5.32 19.25 16.60
N GLY A 54 5.70 18.13 15.96
CA GLY A 54 6.54 17.11 16.58
C GLY A 54 5.82 16.27 17.66
N ASP A 55 4.50 16.41 17.81
CA ASP A 55 3.73 15.66 18.81
C ASP A 55 3.63 14.16 18.43
N LYS A 56 4.51 13.38 19.07
CA LYS A 56 4.61 11.94 18.87
C LYS A 56 3.34 11.16 19.22
N SER A 57 2.45 11.73 20.04
CA SER A 57 1.18 11.07 20.38
C SER A 57 0.27 10.93 19.16
N LEU A 58 0.26 11.91 18.26
CA LEU A 58 -0.48 11.87 17.01
C LEU A 58 0.01 10.77 16.10
N PHE A 59 1.33 10.65 15.94
CA PHE A 59 1.93 9.56 15.16
C PHE A 59 1.60 8.18 15.72
N ARG A 60 1.78 8.00 17.06
CA ARG A 60 1.50 6.73 17.74
C ARG A 60 0.05 6.27 17.54
N LYS A 61 -0.91 7.19 17.66
CA LYS A 61 -2.34 6.89 17.43
C LYS A 61 -2.61 6.40 16.03
N VAL A 62 -2.02 7.06 15.02
CA VAL A 62 -2.22 6.69 13.63
C VAL A 62 -1.52 5.38 13.28
N ALA A 63 -0.27 5.20 13.71
CA ALA A 63 0.50 3.98 13.46
C ALA A 63 -0.18 2.76 14.12
N GLY A 64 -0.65 2.89 15.37
CA GLY A 64 -1.37 1.82 16.04
C GLY A 64 -2.71 1.48 15.39
N ALA A 65 -3.47 2.49 14.96
CA ALA A 65 -4.69 2.26 14.20
C ALA A 65 -4.42 1.60 12.84
N TRP A 66 -3.34 1.98 12.16
CA TRP A 66 -2.92 1.36 10.91
C TRP A 66 -2.58 -0.13 11.13
N ASP A 67 -1.81 -0.46 12.17
CA ASP A 67 -1.47 -1.84 12.51
C ASP A 67 -2.73 -2.66 12.85
N ASP A 68 -3.69 -2.10 13.58
CA ASP A 68 -4.98 -2.73 13.87
C ASP A 68 -5.79 -3.00 12.60
N ILE A 69 -5.88 -2.02 11.70
CA ILE A 69 -6.58 -2.16 10.42
C ILE A 69 -5.92 -3.26 9.58
N CYS A 70 -4.59 -3.27 9.47
CA CYS A 70 -3.85 -4.30 8.74
C CYS A 70 -4.12 -5.70 9.29
N ASN A 71 -4.10 -5.85 10.60
CA ASN A 71 -4.21 -7.16 11.25
C ASN A 71 -5.64 -7.68 11.29
N ARG A 72 -6.65 -6.81 11.41
CA ARG A 72 -8.03 -7.22 11.67
C ARG A 72 -9.05 -6.78 10.63
N GLN A 73 -8.80 -5.69 9.90
CA GLN A 73 -9.78 -5.11 9.00
C GLN A 73 -9.45 -5.31 7.51
N MET A 74 -8.17 -5.45 7.18
CA MET A 74 -7.74 -5.55 5.80
C MET A 74 -8.14 -6.90 5.19
N TYR A 75 -8.75 -6.84 4.01
CA TYR A 75 -8.98 -8.00 3.16
C TYR A 75 -7.66 -8.52 2.59
N ILE A 76 -7.72 -9.73 2.08
CA ILE A 76 -6.58 -10.38 1.47
C ILE A 76 -6.04 -9.64 0.26
N THR A 77 -6.93 -8.96 -0.47
CA THR A 77 -6.62 -8.08 -1.58
C THR A 77 -5.93 -6.77 -1.16
N GLY A 78 -5.78 -6.52 0.14
CA GLY A 78 -5.21 -5.28 0.67
C GLY A 78 -6.24 -4.17 0.92
N GLY A 79 -7.45 -4.30 0.38
CA GLY A 79 -8.50 -3.33 0.60
C GLY A 79 -9.17 -3.45 1.97
N VAL A 80 -9.90 -2.43 2.36
CA VAL A 80 -10.58 -2.34 3.64
C VAL A 80 -12.03 -1.88 3.44
N SER A 81 -12.86 -2.09 4.40
CA SER A 81 -14.26 -1.69 4.53
C SER A 81 -15.31 -2.76 4.20
N VAL A 82 -16.37 -2.72 4.98
CA VAL A 82 -17.64 -3.42 4.77
C VAL A 82 -18.74 -2.37 4.87
N ALA A 83 -19.56 -2.23 3.84
CA ALA A 83 -20.56 -1.17 3.76
C ALA A 83 -19.99 0.19 4.22
N GLU A 84 -18.80 0.55 3.69
CA GLU A 84 -18.08 1.80 3.96
C GLU A 84 -17.49 1.95 5.37
N HIS A 85 -17.65 0.95 6.25
CA HIS A 85 -17.21 1.00 7.66
C HIS A 85 -16.21 -0.10 7.99
N TYR A 86 -15.63 -0.03 9.19
CA TYR A 86 -14.90 -1.15 9.77
C TYR A 86 -15.90 -2.11 10.42
N GLU A 87 -15.84 -3.38 10.03
CA GLU A 87 -16.81 -4.39 10.45
C GLU A 87 -16.54 -4.85 11.88
N HIS A 88 -17.66 -5.07 12.57
CA HIS A 88 -17.72 -5.56 13.93
C HIS A 88 -17.92 -7.08 13.90
N GLY A 89 -16.86 -7.85 14.00
CA GLY A 89 -16.96 -9.30 14.01
C GLY A 89 -15.79 -10.01 13.32
N TYR A 90 -15.78 -11.33 13.48
CA TYR A 90 -14.66 -12.15 13.09
C TYR A 90 -14.73 -12.63 11.63
N VAL A 91 -15.93 -12.79 11.08
CA VAL A 91 -16.11 -13.25 9.70
C VAL A 91 -16.60 -12.10 8.83
N LYS A 92 -15.72 -11.66 7.93
CA LYS A 92 -16.07 -10.61 6.98
C LYS A 92 -16.77 -11.16 5.77
N PRO A 93 -17.81 -10.48 5.25
CA PRO A 93 -18.41 -10.85 3.99
C PRO A 93 -17.34 -10.70 2.88
N VAL A 94 -17.37 -11.63 1.93
CA VAL A 94 -16.45 -11.66 0.78
C VAL A 94 -17.15 -11.30 -0.53
N SER A 95 -18.43 -10.96 -0.46
CA SER A 95 -19.29 -10.54 -1.56
C SER A 95 -20.15 -9.36 -1.15
N GLY A 96 -20.81 -8.71 -2.11
CA GLY A 96 -21.65 -7.55 -1.87
C GLY A 96 -20.88 -6.25 -1.66
N ASN A 97 -21.39 -5.36 -0.83
CA ASN A 97 -20.87 -4.00 -0.63
C ASN A 97 -19.61 -4.01 0.27
N VAL A 98 -18.53 -4.59 -0.21
CA VAL A 98 -17.26 -4.66 0.49
C VAL A 98 -16.14 -4.07 -0.36
N VAL A 99 -15.14 -3.57 0.32
CA VAL A 99 -13.94 -2.96 -0.25
C VAL A 99 -14.29 -1.77 -1.17
N GLU A 100 -14.68 -0.69 -0.54
CA GLU A 100 -15.01 0.58 -1.18
C GLU A 100 -13.78 1.24 -1.82
N THR A 101 -13.94 1.79 -3.03
CA THR A 101 -12.84 2.44 -3.75
C THR A 101 -12.37 3.74 -3.07
N CYS A 102 -13.26 4.53 -2.44
CA CYS A 102 -12.84 5.70 -1.66
C CYS A 102 -11.97 5.31 -0.45
N ALA A 103 -12.38 4.26 0.28
CA ALA A 103 -11.60 3.73 1.38
C ALA A 103 -10.24 3.19 0.91
N THR A 104 -10.20 2.56 -0.24
CA THR A 104 -8.97 2.08 -0.87
C THR A 104 -7.99 3.22 -1.18
N MET A 105 -8.50 4.30 -1.77
CA MET A 105 -7.70 5.48 -2.08
C MET A 105 -7.10 6.11 -0.82
N SER A 106 -7.93 6.38 0.18
CA SER A 106 -7.43 7.00 1.43
C SER A 106 -6.49 6.08 2.19
N TRP A 107 -6.73 4.76 2.13
CA TRP A 107 -5.82 3.76 2.71
C TRP A 107 -4.44 3.78 2.05
N MET A 108 -4.38 3.84 0.73
CA MET A 108 -3.13 3.96 -0.02
C MET A 108 -2.37 5.25 0.37
N GLN A 109 -3.06 6.39 0.38
CA GLN A 109 -2.45 7.68 0.71
C GLN A 109 -1.96 7.76 2.17
N LEU A 110 -2.74 7.24 3.12
CA LEU A 110 -2.34 7.14 4.52
C LEU A 110 -1.10 6.27 4.69
N THR A 111 -1.09 5.12 4.02
CA THR A 111 0.04 4.18 4.05
C THR A 111 1.30 4.79 3.45
N GLN A 112 1.18 5.55 2.35
CA GLN A 112 2.30 6.31 1.79
C GLN A 112 2.86 7.34 2.79
N MET A 113 1.99 8.11 3.45
CA MET A 113 2.45 9.09 4.43
C MET A 113 3.21 8.44 5.59
N LEU A 114 2.79 7.26 6.04
CA LEU A 114 3.52 6.49 7.05
C LEU A 114 4.86 5.97 6.51
N LEU A 115 4.90 5.50 5.25
CA LEU A 115 6.14 5.10 4.59
C LEU A 115 7.15 6.27 4.53
N GLU A 116 6.70 7.45 4.12
CA GLU A 116 7.54 8.66 4.04
C GLU A 116 8.07 9.10 5.40
N LEU A 117 7.31 8.91 6.47
CA LEU A 117 7.69 9.31 7.83
C LEU A 117 8.64 8.32 8.50
N THR A 118 8.57 7.04 8.17
CA THR A 118 9.27 5.97 8.90
C THR A 118 10.35 5.29 8.09
N GLY A 119 10.17 5.18 6.77
CA GLY A 119 10.98 4.34 5.90
C GLY A 119 10.77 2.83 6.11
N GLU A 120 9.73 2.42 6.83
CA GLU A 120 9.46 1.00 7.09
C GLU A 120 8.84 0.30 5.87
N SER A 121 9.48 -0.76 5.39
CA SER A 121 9.07 -1.52 4.20
C SER A 121 7.69 -2.14 4.29
N LYS A 122 7.17 -2.39 5.50
CA LYS A 122 5.82 -2.94 5.71
C LYS A 122 4.71 -2.11 5.03
N TYR A 123 4.90 -0.79 4.99
CA TYR A 123 3.96 0.11 4.33
C TYR A 123 4.02 -0.04 2.81
N ALA A 124 5.20 -0.18 2.23
CA ALA A 124 5.36 -0.42 0.80
C ALA A 124 4.82 -1.81 0.38
N ASP A 125 4.94 -2.83 1.24
CA ASP A 125 4.33 -4.15 1.05
C ASP A 125 2.79 -4.08 1.04
N ALA A 126 2.21 -3.31 1.96
CA ALA A 126 0.76 -3.11 2.00
C ALA A 126 0.26 -2.37 0.75
N MET A 127 1.01 -1.37 0.29
CA MET A 127 0.72 -0.62 -0.94
C MET A 127 0.79 -1.51 -2.18
N GLU A 128 1.80 -2.37 -2.30
CA GLU A 128 1.91 -3.34 -3.40
C GLU A 128 0.69 -4.26 -3.45
N ARG A 129 0.34 -4.87 -2.33
CA ARG A 129 -0.82 -5.75 -2.22
C ARG A 129 -2.11 -5.05 -2.65
N LEU A 130 -2.31 -3.83 -2.14
CA LEU A 130 -3.50 -3.04 -2.45
C LEU A 130 -3.57 -2.68 -3.94
N MET A 131 -2.46 -2.22 -4.50
CA MET A 131 -2.36 -1.81 -5.89
C MET A 131 -2.64 -2.98 -6.84
N MET A 132 -1.93 -4.09 -6.65
CA MET A 132 -1.98 -5.24 -7.55
C MET A 132 -3.32 -5.98 -7.52
N ASN A 133 -3.96 -6.04 -6.35
CA ASN A 133 -5.15 -6.89 -6.20
C ASN A 133 -6.46 -6.10 -6.13
N HIS A 134 -6.44 -4.85 -5.64
CA HIS A 134 -7.67 -4.09 -5.49
C HIS A 134 -7.77 -2.90 -6.43
N VAL A 135 -6.75 -2.03 -6.49
CA VAL A 135 -6.82 -0.82 -7.33
C VAL A 135 -7.05 -1.19 -8.80
N PHE A 136 -6.27 -2.12 -9.32
CA PHE A 136 -6.44 -2.58 -10.70
C PHE A 136 -7.74 -3.37 -10.91
N ALA A 137 -8.20 -4.13 -9.91
CA ALA A 137 -9.47 -4.84 -10.02
C ALA A 137 -10.70 -3.93 -9.89
N ALA A 138 -10.56 -2.76 -9.28
CA ALA A 138 -11.63 -1.78 -9.21
C ALA A 138 -11.89 -1.08 -10.54
N GLN A 139 -10.87 -0.98 -11.39
CA GLN A 139 -11.03 -0.38 -12.71
C GLN A 139 -11.63 -1.37 -13.70
N ASP A 140 -12.60 -0.91 -14.47
CA ASP A 140 -13.12 -1.62 -15.62
C ASP A 140 -12.19 -1.41 -16.82
N CYS A 141 -11.69 -2.51 -17.40
CA CYS A 141 -10.68 -2.43 -18.45
C CYS A 141 -11.23 -1.98 -19.82
N GLU A 142 -12.54 -2.03 -20.03
CA GLU A 142 -13.16 -1.58 -21.27
C GLU A 142 -13.52 -0.10 -21.23
N SER A 143 -14.18 0.33 -20.17
CA SER A 143 -14.65 1.71 -20.01
C SER A 143 -13.65 2.63 -19.29
N GLY A 144 -12.72 2.05 -18.53
CA GLY A 144 -11.80 2.78 -17.65
C GLY A 144 -12.46 3.35 -16.39
N THR A 145 -13.77 3.13 -16.19
CA THR A 145 -14.46 3.56 -14.98
C THR A 145 -14.06 2.73 -13.77
N CYS A 146 -14.24 3.28 -12.57
CA CYS A 146 -13.95 2.56 -11.33
C CYS A 146 -15.25 2.17 -10.63
N ARG A 147 -15.27 0.94 -10.13
CA ARG A 147 -16.39 0.39 -9.35
C ARG A 147 -16.48 1.03 -7.98
N TYR A 148 -17.68 1.12 -7.46
CA TYR A 148 -17.90 1.59 -6.08
C TYR A 148 -17.31 0.58 -5.07
N HIS A 149 -17.69 -0.68 -5.19
CA HIS A 149 -17.21 -1.79 -4.38
C HIS A 149 -16.52 -2.86 -5.23
N THR A 150 -15.49 -3.48 -4.67
CA THR A 150 -14.75 -4.56 -5.35
C THR A 150 -14.60 -5.75 -4.42
N ALA A 151 -15.67 -6.55 -4.36
CA ALA A 151 -15.71 -7.75 -3.52
C ALA A 151 -14.66 -8.79 -3.95
N PRO A 152 -13.99 -9.50 -3.01
CA PRO A 152 -13.06 -10.57 -3.34
C PRO A 152 -13.70 -11.72 -4.12
N ASN A 153 -14.96 -12.06 -3.84
CA ASN A 153 -15.70 -13.16 -4.46
C ASN A 153 -16.95 -12.68 -5.20
N GLY A 154 -17.34 -13.46 -6.20
CA GLY A 154 -18.52 -13.22 -7.00
C GLY A 154 -18.27 -12.38 -8.23
N THR A 155 -19.31 -12.15 -9.02
CA THR A 155 -19.28 -11.22 -10.14
C THR A 155 -19.07 -9.82 -9.60
N LYS A 156 -18.16 -9.10 -10.20
CA LYS A 156 -17.98 -7.67 -9.95
C LYS A 156 -18.98 -6.94 -10.81
N PRO A 157 -20.10 -6.47 -10.27
CA PRO A 157 -21.07 -5.77 -11.08
C PRO A 157 -20.40 -4.53 -11.66
N HIS A 158 -20.75 -4.24 -12.91
CA HIS A 158 -20.53 -2.92 -13.46
C HIS A 158 -21.58 -2.01 -12.79
N ASP A 159 -21.30 -1.62 -11.54
CA ASP A 159 -22.11 -0.65 -10.83
C ASP A 159 -21.85 0.72 -11.47
N TYR A 160 -22.37 0.87 -12.68
CA TYR A 160 -22.52 2.19 -13.24
C TYR A 160 -23.62 2.88 -12.44
N PHE A 161 -23.25 3.51 -11.36
CA PHE A 161 -24.07 4.58 -10.85
C PHE A 161 -24.26 5.55 -12.00
N HIS A 162 -25.49 5.89 -12.31
CA HIS A 162 -25.85 6.78 -13.41
C HIS A 162 -25.40 8.22 -13.13
N GLY A 163 -24.09 8.41 -12.94
CA GLY A 163 -23.51 9.73 -12.65
C GLY A 163 -22.15 9.63 -11.97
N PRO A 164 -21.39 10.75 -11.93
CA PRO A 164 -20.13 10.79 -11.23
C PRO A 164 -20.35 10.64 -9.72
N ASP A 165 -19.89 9.54 -9.14
CA ASP A 165 -19.88 9.29 -7.71
C ASP A 165 -18.50 9.53 -7.11
N CYS A 166 -18.41 9.50 -5.78
CA CYS A 166 -17.16 9.71 -5.06
C CYS A 166 -16.12 8.64 -5.37
N CYS A 167 -16.54 7.39 -5.57
CA CYS A 167 -15.64 6.25 -5.82
C CYS A 167 -15.07 6.26 -7.23
N THR A 168 -15.84 6.64 -8.24
CA THR A 168 -15.33 6.85 -9.61
C THR A 168 -14.25 7.92 -9.60
N ALA A 169 -14.49 9.07 -8.97
CA ALA A 169 -13.52 10.16 -8.87
C ALA A 169 -12.28 9.74 -8.05
N SER A 170 -12.46 8.98 -6.98
CA SER A 170 -11.38 8.48 -6.14
C SER A 170 -10.52 7.44 -6.84
N GLY A 171 -11.14 6.55 -7.62
CA GLY A 171 -10.44 5.55 -8.43
C GLY A 171 -9.55 6.19 -9.49
N HIS A 172 -10.06 7.12 -10.27
CA HIS A 172 -9.26 7.84 -11.27
C HIS A 172 -8.09 8.60 -10.61
N ARG A 173 -8.35 9.23 -9.46
CA ARG A 173 -7.30 9.93 -8.71
C ARG A 173 -6.22 8.99 -8.19
N ILE A 174 -6.56 7.83 -7.62
CA ILE A 174 -5.56 6.89 -7.12
C ILE A 174 -4.71 6.32 -8.26
N ILE A 175 -5.33 5.96 -9.38
CA ILE A 175 -4.60 5.46 -10.55
C ILE A 175 -3.61 6.49 -11.07
N SER A 176 -4.02 7.76 -11.17
CA SER A 176 -3.11 8.84 -11.61
C SER A 176 -1.96 9.11 -10.64
N LEU A 177 -2.12 8.77 -9.36
CA LEU A 177 -1.09 8.92 -8.33
C LEU A 177 -0.14 7.72 -8.23
N LEU A 178 -0.48 6.55 -8.81
CA LEU A 178 0.33 5.33 -8.67
C LEU A 178 1.83 5.55 -8.96
N PRO A 179 2.24 6.26 -10.02
CA PRO A 179 3.66 6.47 -10.28
C PRO A 179 4.41 7.18 -9.14
N THR A 180 3.72 8.02 -8.35
CA THR A 180 4.32 8.74 -7.22
C THR A 180 4.64 7.83 -6.03
N PHE A 181 4.12 6.61 -6.02
CA PHE A 181 4.33 5.62 -4.95
C PHE A 181 5.51 4.68 -5.23
N PHE A 182 6.03 4.67 -6.45
CA PHE A 182 7.03 3.70 -6.86
C PHE A 182 8.39 4.01 -6.27
N TYR A 183 8.71 5.28 -6.14
CA TYR A 183 10.04 5.74 -5.76
C TYR A 183 9.98 6.83 -4.71
N ALA A 184 11.05 6.93 -3.91
CA ALA A 184 11.23 8.04 -2.99
C ALA A 184 12.71 8.45 -2.94
N GLU A 185 12.98 9.71 -2.66
CA GLU A 185 14.33 10.25 -2.55
C GLU A 185 14.49 11.04 -1.24
N ASN A 186 15.59 10.81 -0.55
CA ASN A 186 15.98 11.56 0.64
C ASN A 186 17.50 11.86 0.58
N GLY A 187 17.85 13.02 0.04
CA GLY A 187 19.25 13.39 -0.17
C GLY A 187 19.97 12.44 -1.13
N LYS A 188 20.95 11.70 -0.65
CA LYS A 188 21.67 10.69 -1.45
C LYS A 188 20.97 9.34 -1.52
N ASP A 189 20.02 9.08 -0.64
CA ASP A 189 19.27 7.83 -0.57
C ASP A 189 18.14 7.83 -1.58
N PHE A 190 18.05 6.78 -2.37
CA PHE A 190 16.98 6.56 -3.32
C PHE A 190 16.30 5.22 -3.02
N TYR A 191 14.99 5.23 -2.87
CA TYR A 191 14.19 4.08 -2.48
C TYR A 191 13.38 3.56 -3.65
N ILE A 192 13.49 2.27 -3.94
CA ILE A 192 12.67 1.53 -4.90
C ILE A 192 11.60 0.79 -4.09
N ASN A 193 10.38 1.30 -4.12
CA ASN A 193 9.26 0.75 -3.35
C ASN A 193 8.43 -0.26 -4.15
N GLN A 194 8.33 -0.07 -5.48
CA GLN A 194 7.55 -0.90 -6.38
C GLN A 194 8.38 -1.27 -7.61
N TYR A 195 8.08 -2.44 -8.22
CA TYR A 195 8.90 -3.04 -9.27
C TYR A 195 8.21 -3.19 -10.61
N LEU A 196 7.07 -2.55 -10.82
CA LEU A 196 6.44 -2.51 -12.15
C LEU A 196 7.39 -1.93 -13.20
N PRO A 197 7.35 -2.44 -14.44
CA PRO A 197 8.12 -1.86 -15.54
C PRO A 197 7.89 -0.36 -15.63
N SER A 198 8.94 0.41 -15.51
CA SER A 198 8.84 1.87 -15.39
C SER A 198 10.19 2.54 -15.58
N ARG A 199 10.18 3.83 -15.86
CA ARG A 199 11.35 4.64 -16.02
C ARG A 199 11.29 5.87 -15.11
N TYR A 200 12.41 6.16 -14.47
CA TYR A 200 12.62 7.36 -13.69
C TYR A 200 13.66 8.25 -14.34
N ASP A 201 13.28 9.46 -14.68
CA ASP A 201 14.16 10.48 -15.28
C ASP A 201 14.35 11.66 -14.31
N GLY A 202 15.21 11.47 -13.31
CA GLY A 202 15.60 12.52 -12.38
C GLY A 202 16.78 13.35 -12.92
N LYS A 203 16.98 14.53 -12.32
CA LYS A 203 18.05 15.45 -12.74
C LYS A 203 19.44 14.84 -12.60
N ASP A 204 19.71 14.18 -11.48
CA ASP A 204 21.03 13.68 -11.11
C ASP A 204 21.17 12.16 -11.27
N PHE A 205 20.06 11.47 -11.44
CA PHE A 205 20.02 10.02 -11.55
C PHE A 205 18.81 9.60 -12.39
N ALA A 206 19.01 8.69 -13.33
CA ALA A 206 17.94 8.12 -14.12
C ALA A 206 18.16 6.61 -14.28
N PHE A 207 17.07 5.85 -14.28
CA PHE A 207 17.10 4.40 -14.47
C PHE A 207 15.80 3.91 -15.10
N GLU A 208 15.82 2.67 -15.53
CA GLU A 208 14.66 1.94 -16.05
C GLU A 208 14.57 0.58 -15.34
N ILE A 209 13.37 0.20 -14.94
CA ILE A 209 13.05 -1.15 -14.50
C ILE A 209 12.36 -1.86 -15.68
N SER A 210 12.95 -2.95 -16.13
CA SER A 210 12.44 -3.81 -17.20
C SER A 210 12.16 -5.21 -16.69
N GLY A 211 11.29 -5.93 -17.36
CA GLY A 211 10.80 -7.25 -16.99
C GLY A 211 9.28 -7.30 -17.12
N ASN A 212 8.67 -8.32 -16.57
CA ASN A 212 7.21 -8.49 -16.59
C ASN A 212 6.65 -8.78 -15.19
N TYR A 213 7.20 -8.08 -14.18
CA TYR A 213 6.69 -8.19 -12.80
C TYR A 213 5.29 -7.58 -12.71
N PRO A 214 4.30 -8.24 -12.06
CA PRO A 214 4.42 -9.45 -11.24
C PRO A 214 4.19 -10.77 -11.99
N GLU A 215 4.04 -10.79 -13.30
CA GLU A 215 3.85 -12.04 -14.07
C GLU A 215 5.14 -12.86 -14.16
N SER A 216 6.29 -12.21 -14.00
CA SER A 216 7.62 -12.81 -13.89
C SER A 216 8.25 -12.51 -12.55
N GLU A 217 8.97 -13.47 -12.01
CA GLU A 217 9.73 -13.33 -10.76
C GLU A 217 10.94 -12.40 -10.89
N SER A 218 11.43 -12.19 -12.12
CA SER A 218 12.68 -11.50 -12.36
C SER A 218 12.49 -10.17 -13.08
N MET A 219 13.28 -9.19 -12.66
CA MET A 219 13.34 -7.86 -13.25
C MET A 219 14.76 -7.32 -13.24
N VAL A 220 15.03 -6.34 -14.09
CA VAL A 220 16.33 -5.68 -14.19
C VAL A 220 16.16 -4.18 -14.08
N LEU A 221 16.87 -3.57 -13.12
CA LEU A 221 17.03 -2.13 -13.05
C LEU A 221 18.32 -1.76 -13.80
N THR A 222 18.23 -0.91 -14.81
CA THR A 222 19.36 -0.42 -15.58
C THR A 222 19.56 1.07 -15.33
N VAL A 223 20.76 1.47 -14.92
CA VAL A 223 21.12 2.88 -14.73
C VAL A 223 21.31 3.54 -16.10
N LEU A 224 20.53 4.60 -16.38
CA LEU A 224 20.58 5.35 -17.63
C LEU A 224 21.52 6.55 -17.55
N SER A 225 21.60 7.19 -16.38
CA SER A 225 22.53 8.28 -16.10
C SER A 225 22.76 8.40 -14.59
N SER A 226 23.98 8.85 -14.22
CA SER A 226 24.33 9.17 -12.84
C SER A 226 25.33 10.32 -12.82
N GLN A 227 24.88 11.49 -12.41
CA GLN A 227 25.74 12.67 -12.17
C GLN A 227 26.29 12.64 -10.75
N ASN A 228 25.47 12.23 -9.78
CA ASN A 228 25.87 12.01 -8.40
C ASN A 228 26.24 10.53 -8.19
N LYS A 229 27.53 10.21 -8.32
CA LYS A 229 28.05 8.83 -8.26
C LYS A 229 27.90 8.14 -6.89
N ASN A 230 27.54 8.88 -5.84
CA ASN A 230 27.45 8.36 -4.47
C ASN A 230 26.00 8.10 -4.00
N LYS A 231 25.05 7.89 -4.92
CA LYS A 231 23.68 7.52 -4.53
C LYS A 231 23.64 6.13 -3.88
N ILE A 232 22.85 6.02 -2.84
CA ILE A 232 22.55 4.75 -2.19
C ILE A 232 21.19 4.30 -2.75
N LEU A 233 21.15 3.13 -3.37
CA LEU A 233 19.90 2.51 -3.81
C LEU A 233 19.39 1.57 -2.72
N ASN A 234 18.22 1.86 -2.19
CA ASN A 234 17.53 1.07 -1.20
C ASN A 234 16.41 0.29 -1.90
N LEU A 235 16.63 -1.00 -2.10
CA LEU A 235 15.68 -1.90 -2.75
C LEU A 235 14.75 -2.51 -1.69
N ARG A 236 13.45 -2.32 -1.80
CA ARG A 236 12.51 -3.02 -0.94
C ARG A 236 12.52 -4.51 -1.24
N ILE A 237 12.80 -5.32 -0.25
CA ILE A 237 12.66 -6.77 -0.35
C ILE A 237 11.28 -7.15 0.21
N PRO A 238 10.38 -7.71 -0.63
CA PRO A 238 9.04 -8.04 -0.17
C PRO A 238 9.03 -9.01 1.00
N SER A 239 8.21 -8.78 2.02
CA SER A 239 8.13 -9.66 3.19
C SER A 239 7.62 -11.07 2.87
N TRP A 240 6.91 -11.23 1.77
CA TRP A 240 6.41 -12.52 1.31
C TRP A 240 7.47 -13.38 0.60
N CYS A 241 8.56 -12.79 0.11
CA CYS A 241 9.60 -13.50 -0.63
C CYS A 241 10.56 -14.21 0.33
N LYS A 242 10.63 -15.54 0.24
CA LYS A 242 11.47 -16.36 1.14
C LYS A 242 12.94 -16.44 0.73
N ALA A 243 13.20 -16.37 -0.55
CA ALA A 243 14.54 -16.55 -1.12
C ALA A 243 14.84 -15.46 -2.17
N PRO A 244 14.88 -14.18 -1.76
CA PRO A 244 15.18 -13.09 -2.68
C PRO A 244 16.62 -13.15 -3.17
N GLU A 245 16.82 -12.89 -4.47
CA GLU A 245 18.13 -12.82 -5.08
C GLU A 245 18.33 -11.44 -5.69
N VAL A 246 19.50 -10.85 -5.43
CA VAL A 246 19.92 -9.58 -6.03
C VAL A 246 21.36 -9.71 -6.52
N SER A 247 21.61 -9.19 -7.72
CA SER A 247 22.96 -9.09 -8.28
C SER A 247 23.22 -7.69 -8.83
N VAL A 248 24.49 -7.29 -8.83
CA VAL A 248 24.93 -6.03 -9.46
C VAL A 248 25.97 -6.37 -10.50
N ASN A 249 25.69 -6.09 -11.77
CA ASN A 249 26.55 -6.43 -12.91
C ASN A 249 26.95 -7.92 -12.96
N GLY A 250 26.03 -8.80 -12.50
CA GLY A 250 26.23 -10.24 -12.45
C GLY A 250 26.86 -10.76 -11.15
N GLU A 251 27.31 -9.89 -10.27
CA GLU A 251 27.86 -10.28 -8.97
C GLU A 251 26.74 -10.32 -7.92
N SER A 252 26.59 -11.44 -7.22
CA SER A 252 25.57 -11.62 -6.20
C SER A 252 25.80 -10.72 -4.98
N VAL A 253 24.73 -10.13 -4.48
CA VAL A 253 24.72 -9.32 -3.26
C VAL A 253 24.31 -10.19 -2.07
N SER A 254 25.00 -10.06 -0.95
CA SER A 254 24.69 -10.75 0.30
C SER A 254 23.91 -9.87 1.28
N GLY A 255 23.42 -10.45 2.38
CA GLY A 255 22.72 -9.71 3.44
C GLY A 255 21.29 -9.27 3.08
N ILE A 256 20.65 -9.99 2.18
CA ILE A 256 19.28 -9.73 1.76
C ILE A 256 18.31 -10.26 2.82
N GLU A 257 17.44 -9.40 3.35
CA GLU A 257 16.44 -9.77 4.34
C GLU A 257 15.03 -9.43 3.83
N ALA A 258 14.14 -10.43 3.82
CA ALA A 258 12.73 -10.22 3.48
C ALA A 258 12.06 -9.22 4.45
N GLY A 259 11.23 -8.34 3.92
CA GLY A 259 10.54 -7.31 4.70
C GLY A 259 11.44 -6.13 5.10
N LYS A 260 12.60 -5.94 4.46
CA LYS A 260 13.50 -4.82 4.70
C LYS A 260 13.95 -4.14 3.41
N TYR A 261 14.63 -3.02 3.54
CA TYR A 261 15.35 -2.42 2.43
C TYR A 261 16.79 -2.91 2.39
N LEU A 262 17.21 -3.37 1.21
CA LEU A 262 18.62 -3.68 0.90
C LEU A 262 19.29 -2.41 0.39
N ALA A 263 20.23 -1.87 1.14
CA ALA A 263 21.00 -0.69 0.75
C ALA A 263 22.23 -1.10 -0.09
N ILE A 264 22.31 -0.61 -1.31
CA ILE A 264 23.45 -0.83 -2.20
C ILE A 264 24.22 0.50 -2.37
N THR A 265 25.41 0.55 -1.82
CA THR A 265 26.29 1.73 -1.88
C THR A 265 27.42 1.49 -2.86
N ARG A 266 27.45 2.25 -3.95
CA ARG A 266 28.54 2.24 -4.92
C ARG A 266 28.57 3.50 -5.78
N LYS A 267 29.62 3.66 -6.58
CA LYS A 267 29.63 4.66 -7.66
C LYS A 267 28.86 4.10 -8.85
N TRP A 268 27.68 4.66 -9.08
CA TRP A 268 26.83 4.24 -10.20
C TRP A 268 27.32 4.85 -11.51
N GLU A 269 27.31 4.02 -12.56
CA GLU A 269 27.65 4.43 -13.92
C GLU A 269 26.54 4.06 -14.89
N LYS A 270 26.47 4.79 -16.00
CA LYS A 270 25.52 4.46 -17.07
C LYS A 270 25.79 3.03 -17.56
N GLY A 271 24.72 2.23 -17.61
CA GLY A 271 24.76 0.82 -18.03
C GLY A 271 24.91 -0.16 -16.88
N ASP A 272 25.15 0.29 -15.64
CA ASP A 272 25.09 -0.59 -14.47
C ASP A 272 23.72 -1.27 -14.39
N LYS A 273 23.70 -2.56 -14.09
CA LYS A 273 22.51 -3.38 -14.01
C LYS A 273 22.37 -4.01 -12.63
N ILE A 274 21.17 -3.94 -12.09
CA ILE A 274 20.77 -4.68 -10.89
C ILE A 274 19.75 -5.73 -11.32
N GLY A 275 20.15 -6.99 -11.25
CA GLY A 275 19.24 -8.13 -11.41
C GLY A 275 18.54 -8.39 -10.09
N ILE A 276 17.22 -8.54 -10.12
CA ILE A 276 16.36 -8.76 -8.95
C ILE A 276 15.47 -9.94 -9.26
N THR A 277 15.43 -10.93 -8.36
CA THR A 277 14.53 -12.09 -8.49
C THR A 277 13.82 -12.33 -7.17
N PHE A 278 12.50 -12.40 -7.23
CA PHE A 278 11.62 -12.70 -6.10
C PHE A 278 10.84 -13.99 -6.40
N PRO A 279 11.38 -15.17 -6.05
CA PRO A 279 10.69 -16.44 -6.25
C PRO A 279 9.30 -16.42 -5.59
N MET A 280 8.29 -16.79 -6.37
CA MET A 280 6.89 -16.76 -5.98
C MET A 280 6.38 -18.17 -5.73
N GLU A 281 5.76 -18.37 -4.57
CA GLU A 281 5.16 -19.65 -4.18
C GLU A 281 3.70 -19.47 -3.82
N GLY A 282 2.85 -20.33 -4.33
CA GLY A 282 1.46 -20.41 -3.90
C GLY A 282 1.37 -20.93 -2.46
N LYS A 283 0.56 -20.30 -1.63
CA LYS A 283 0.29 -20.80 -0.27
C LYS A 283 -1.16 -20.60 0.13
N TRP A 284 -1.66 -21.52 0.94
CA TRP A 284 -2.94 -21.36 1.62
C TRP A 284 -2.78 -20.43 2.81
N ILE A 285 -3.64 -19.38 2.87
CA ILE A 285 -3.73 -18.52 4.04
C ILE A 285 -5.06 -18.76 4.74
N ARG A 286 -4.99 -19.21 5.97
CA ARG A 286 -6.13 -19.27 6.87
C ARG A 286 -5.98 -18.13 7.88
N ARG A 287 -7.00 -17.31 7.99
CA ARG A 287 -7.14 -16.39 9.11
C ARG A 287 -8.24 -16.93 10.00
N GLU A 288 -8.01 -16.95 11.31
CA GLU A 288 -8.98 -17.47 12.30
C GLU A 288 -10.35 -16.80 12.22
N HIS A 289 -10.39 -15.61 11.63
CA HIS A 289 -11.56 -14.74 11.60
C HIS A 289 -12.04 -14.38 10.19
N HIS A 290 -11.57 -15.10 9.17
CA HIS A 290 -11.99 -14.87 7.78
C HIS A 290 -12.35 -16.20 7.12
N SER A 291 -13.31 -16.15 6.20
CA SER A 291 -13.60 -17.27 5.30
C SER A 291 -12.31 -17.81 4.67
N ASN A 292 -12.24 -19.11 4.45
CA ASN A 292 -11.12 -19.74 3.76
C ASN A 292 -10.95 -19.07 2.38
N CYS A 293 -9.82 -18.44 2.17
CA CYS A 293 -9.48 -17.82 0.91
C CYS A 293 -8.17 -18.40 0.40
N LEU A 294 -8.16 -18.82 -0.85
CA LEU A 294 -6.93 -19.19 -1.54
C LEU A 294 -6.18 -17.92 -1.90
N LEU A 295 -4.93 -17.82 -1.51
CA LEU A 295 -4.04 -16.76 -1.92
C LEU A 295 -2.77 -17.31 -2.50
N TYR A 296 -2.45 -16.76 -3.63
CA TYR A 296 -1.08 -16.80 -4.13
C TYR A 296 -0.24 -15.76 -3.37
N THR A 297 1.01 -16.07 -3.07
CA THR A 297 1.98 -15.09 -2.57
C THR A 297 2.44 -14.13 -3.66
N SER A 298 2.11 -14.46 -4.90
CA SER A 298 2.22 -13.55 -6.04
C SER A 298 1.20 -12.42 -5.91
N PRO A 299 1.54 -11.18 -6.22
CA PRO A 299 0.57 -10.10 -6.41
C PRO A 299 -0.32 -10.28 -7.64
N SER A 300 -0.17 -11.35 -8.41
CA SER A 300 -0.95 -11.59 -9.62
C SER A 300 -2.45 -11.78 -9.31
N PRO A 301 -3.33 -11.06 -9.99
CA PRO A 301 -4.78 -11.14 -9.80
C PRO A 301 -5.44 -12.22 -10.68
N ARG A 302 -4.67 -13.11 -11.31
CA ARG A 302 -5.24 -14.11 -12.23
C ARG A 302 -5.55 -15.40 -11.48
N ASP A 303 -6.82 -15.60 -11.27
CA ASP A 303 -7.76 -16.69 -11.58
C ASP A 303 -9.13 -16.41 -10.98
#